data_1846446ee693d4b39ad0513b552cbd36
#
_entry.id   1846446ee693d4b39ad0513b552cbd36
#
_cell.length_a   1.000
_cell.length_b   1.000
_cell.length_c   1.000
_cell.angle_alpha   90.00
_cell.angle_beta   90.00
_cell.angle_gamma   90.00
#
_symmetry.space_group_name_H-M   'P 1'
#
loop_
_entity.id
_entity.type
_entity.pdbx_description
1 polymer ?
#
loop_
_entity_poly.entity_id
_entity_poly.type
_entity_poly.pdbx_seq_one_letter_code
_entity_poly.pdbx_strand_id
1 'polypeptide(L)'
;MPGGSGSLVDDFIVHVTRFFHALIPTTSIDSVLRHRISFGSGTRRIGAVAMSAVSPFAAAVLIAALVGLAAVLSNRLGRWVPVPVSALFLVGAALASDIWPSLETIPFDAVEQVVTVALVVILFDGGMQIGWRQFRANAGAIAWIGVAGTLATAVALALAAHTLFGLGWRIALLLGTALSPTDPAVVFSVLGRREIGGRSGVLLQGESGANDPVGIALLVVLLTATRVDMRSVGAVATGFAVQIVVGAVVGLVGGLGLLWFMRRVPLPAAGMYSLRVLMCAMAIYAATTLAHGSGFLAVLVAGVVIGGQRAPYRAEIERFHSALANLGEIVAFVMLGFTIQVTGPHGVVQGGAWWIGLGLAILLIVAIRPLLVGALTWRIRLERGERLFVLWTGLKGAVPILLGSFIVHAGVPDAQRAYEIIFVVVAFSVVVQGSAVPILAQRLGLPLRTVNPRPWTMNARFEEEPESLHRFTVAAGSTADGATVAGLSSEDLWVSVIIRRGRLVTVTPETRLRSGDEVLVLAEPAATAVVAALFRTDPLGPHALSRGPTATGRRYFRSASLWFERLAPGGSQ
;
A
#
# COMPACT_ATOMS: atom_id res chain seq x y z
N MET A 1 -25.28 -40.02 18.49
CA MET A 1 -25.59 -38.61 18.28
C MET A 1 -24.70 -38.07 17.21
N PRO A 2 -25.20 -37.75 16.03
CA PRO A 2 -24.47 -36.96 15.04
C PRO A 2 -25.23 -35.64 14.81
N GLY A 3 -24.52 -34.52 14.74
CA GLY A 3 -25.14 -33.24 14.34
C GLY A 3 -24.31 -32.03 14.80
N GLY A 4 -23.58 -31.38 13.89
CA GLY A 4 -22.99 -30.11 14.20
C GLY A 4 -21.94 -29.55 13.23
N SER A 5 -21.84 -30.07 12.01
CA SER A 5 -20.87 -29.55 11.02
C SER A 5 -21.48 -28.82 9.80
N GLY A 6 -22.81 -28.77 9.71
CA GLY A 6 -23.50 -28.13 8.58
C GLY A 6 -23.69 -26.60 8.73
N SER A 7 -23.80 -26.09 9.94
CA SER A 7 -24.28 -24.71 10.14
C SER A 7 -23.26 -23.61 9.77
N LEU A 8 -21.98 -23.84 9.96
CA LEU A 8 -20.96 -22.82 9.67
C LEU A 8 -20.69 -22.65 8.16
N VAL A 9 -20.80 -23.74 7.39
CA VAL A 9 -20.64 -23.70 5.94
C VAL A 9 -21.88 -23.10 5.28
N ASP A 10 -23.06 -23.46 5.80
CA ASP A 10 -24.33 -22.91 5.30
C ASP A 10 -24.45 -21.41 5.63
N ASP A 11 -24.03 -20.98 6.82
CA ASP A 11 -23.96 -19.56 7.17
C ASP A 11 -22.94 -18.79 6.31
N PHE A 12 -21.78 -19.39 6.04
CA PHE A 12 -20.79 -18.79 5.14
C PHE A 12 -21.33 -18.66 3.72
N ILE A 13 -21.97 -19.70 3.18
CA ILE A 13 -22.59 -19.66 1.85
C ILE A 13 -23.71 -18.60 1.80
N VAL A 14 -24.54 -18.52 2.84
CA VAL A 14 -25.60 -17.53 2.94
C VAL A 14 -25.03 -16.09 2.98
N HIS A 15 -23.94 -15.87 3.72
CA HIS A 15 -23.27 -14.55 3.77
C HIS A 15 -22.57 -14.19 2.45
N VAL A 16 -21.90 -15.15 1.82
CA VAL A 16 -21.32 -14.96 0.48
C VAL A 16 -22.40 -14.71 -0.56
N THR A 17 -23.49 -15.44 -0.51
CA THR A 17 -24.63 -15.23 -1.42
C THR A 17 -25.29 -13.88 -1.17
N ARG A 18 -25.47 -13.44 0.09
CA ARG A 18 -25.94 -12.10 0.42
C ARG A 18 -24.98 -11.00 -0.02
N PHE A 19 -23.70 -11.21 0.06
CA PHE A 19 -22.67 -10.29 -0.46
C PHE A 19 -22.80 -10.10 -1.97
N PHE A 20 -22.96 -11.20 -2.73
CA PHE A 20 -23.20 -11.13 -4.18
C PHE A 20 -24.58 -10.54 -4.51
N HIS A 21 -25.61 -10.77 -3.68
CA HIS A 21 -26.91 -10.14 -3.84
C HIS A 21 -26.93 -8.65 -3.51
N ALA A 22 -26.06 -8.18 -2.61
CA ALA A 22 -25.94 -6.75 -2.31
C ALA A 22 -25.19 -5.98 -3.41
N LEU A 23 -24.31 -6.66 -4.16
CA LEU A 23 -23.61 -6.10 -5.32
C LEU A 23 -24.48 -6.02 -6.60
N ILE A 24 -25.62 -6.73 -6.61
CA ILE A 24 -26.54 -6.76 -7.75
C ILE A 24 -27.90 -6.24 -7.26
N PRO A 25 -28.38 -5.06 -7.70
CA PRO A 25 -29.66 -4.54 -7.24
C PRO A 25 -30.80 -5.50 -7.67
N THR A 26 -31.42 -6.15 -6.66
CA THR A 26 -32.44 -7.19 -6.82
C THR A 26 -33.84 -6.67 -7.09
N THR A 27 -34.03 -5.43 -7.52
CA THR A 27 -35.34 -4.88 -7.87
C THR A 27 -36.02 -5.55 -9.05
N SER A 28 -35.37 -6.50 -9.73
CA SER A 28 -35.94 -7.21 -10.89
C SER A 28 -36.33 -8.68 -10.62
N ILE A 29 -35.89 -9.32 -9.54
CA ILE A 29 -36.11 -10.76 -9.32
C ILE A 29 -37.47 -11.03 -8.64
N ASP A 30 -37.90 -10.20 -7.71
CA ASP A 30 -39.16 -10.38 -7.01
C ASP A 30 -40.42 -10.08 -7.85
N SER A 31 -40.29 -9.28 -8.91
CA SER A 31 -41.39 -9.03 -9.86
C SER A 31 -41.57 -10.18 -10.84
N VAL A 32 -40.50 -10.92 -11.14
CA VAL A 32 -40.52 -12.04 -12.10
C VAL A 32 -41.05 -13.32 -11.46
N LEU A 33 -40.83 -13.53 -10.15
CA LEU A 33 -41.32 -14.73 -9.44
C LEU A 33 -42.81 -14.68 -9.09
N ARG A 34 -43.49 -13.53 -9.15
CA ARG A 34 -44.91 -13.40 -8.87
C ARG A 34 -45.83 -13.53 -10.08
N HIS A 35 -45.31 -13.60 -11.30
CA HIS A 35 -46.16 -13.83 -12.49
C HIS A 35 -46.22 -15.32 -12.82
N ARG A 36 -47.40 -15.89 -12.49
CA ARG A 36 -47.88 -17.22 -12.82
C ARG A 36 -47.33 -17.77 -14.13
N ILE A 37 -46.76 -18.97 -13.99
CA ILE A 37 -46.41 -19.84 -15.13
C ILE A 37 -47.72 -20.19 -15.88
N SER A 38 -47.94 -19.54 -17.00
CA SER A 38 -48.92 -19.98 -18.01
C SER A 38 -48.11 -20.73 -19.10
N PHE A 39 -48.35 -22.03 -19.19
CA PHE A 39 -47.77 -22.89 -20.22
C PHE A 39 -48.31 -22.50 -21.61
N GLY A 40 -47.44 -22.05 -22.47
CA GLY A 40 -47.76 -21.87 -23.91
C GLY A 40 -46.69 -21.03 -24.62
N SER A 41 -45.94 -21.67 -25.54
CA SER A 41 -45.01 -21.09 -26.52
C SER A 41 -43.74 -20.39 -25.98
N GLY A 42 -42.81 -21.15 -25.35
CA GLY A 42 -41.85 -20.62 -24.38
C GLY A 42 -40.37 -20.53 -24.77
N THR A 43 -39.86 -21.04 -25.88
CA THR A 43 -38.42 -21.09 -26.11
C THR A 43 -37.77 -19.76 -26.52
N ARG A 44 -38.51 -18.81 -27.10
CA ARG A 44 -37.98 -17.48 -27.43
C ARG A 44 -38.00 -16.49 -26.25
N ARG A 45 -38.90 -16.66 -25.27
CA ARG A 45 -38.99 -15.76 -24.10
C ARG A 45 -37.95 -16.06 -23.03
N ILE A 46 -37.54 -17.32 -22.85
CA ILE A 46 -36.51 -17.70 -21.86
C ILE A 46 -35.14 -17.10 -22.24
N GLY A 47 -34.79 -17.11 -23.53
CA GLY A 47 -33.57 -16.48 -24.04
C GLY A 47 -33.53 -14.96 -23.84
N ALA A 48 -34.69 -14.28 -24.01
CA ALA A 48 -34.78 -12.83 -23.84
C ALA A 48 -34.68 -12.40 -22.34
N VAL A 49 -35.29 -13.16 -21.42
CA VAL A 49 -35.24 -12.89 -19.98
C VAL A 49 -33.83 -13.21 -19.43
N ALA A 50 -33.20 -14.30 -19.88
CA ALA A 50 -31.81 -14.59 -19.48
C ALA A 50 -30.83 -13.54 -20.01
N MET A 51 -31.03 -13.05 -21.24
CA MET A 51 -30.18 -12.00 -21.82
C MET A 51 -30.38 -10.64 -21.17
N SER A 52 -31.58 -10.31 -20.68
CA SER A 52 -31.84 -9.06 -19.94
C SER A 52 -31.25 -9.02 -18.54
N ALA A 53 -31.04 -10.18 -17.92
CA ALA A 53 -30.37 -10.28 -16.62
C ALA A 53 -28.83 -10.30 -16.73
N VAL A 54 -28.31 -10.84 -17.85
CA VAL A 54 -26.86 -10.91 -18.09
C VAL A 54 -26.29 -9.57 -18.57
N SER A 55 -27.09 -8.76 -19.29
CA SER A 55 -26.62 -7.50 -19.86
C SER A 55 -26.14 -6.45 -18.82
N PRO A 56 -26.82 -6.21 -17.68
CA PRO A 56 -26.33 -5.26 -16.66
C PRO A 56 -25.03 -5.75 -16.00
N PHE A 57 -24.91 -7.03 -15.72
CA PHE A 57 -23.70 -7.62 -15.16
C PHE A 57 -22.53 -7.54 -16.15
N ALA A 58 -22.76 -7.87 -17.43
CA ALA A 58 -21.75 -7.74 -18.46
C ALA A 58 -21.30 -6.28 -18.66
N ALA A 59 -22.23 -5.33 -18.59
CA ALA A 59 -21.91 -3.91 -18.63
C ALA A 59 -21.07 -3.47 -17.42
N ALA A 60 -21.42 -3.92 -16.21
CA ALA A 60 -20.63 -3.64 -15.01
C ALA A 60 -19.21 -4.22 -15.10
N VAL A 61 -19.07 -5.47 -15.58
CA VAL A 61 -17.75 -6.10 -15.80
C VAL A 61 -16.96 -5.35 -16.87
N LEU A 62 -17.60 -4.91 -17.96
CA LEU A 62 -16.95 -4.12 -19.00
C LEU A 62 -16.45 -2.78 -18.44
N ILE A 63 -17.27 -2.07 -17.69
CA ILE A 63 -16.91 -0.79 -17.07
C ILE A 63 -15.73 -1.02 -16.09
N ALA A 64 -15.81 -2.02 -15.23
CA ALA A 64 -14.73 -2.34 -14.30
C ALA A 64 -13.43 -2.70 -15.04
N ALA A 65 -13.51 -3.47 -16.13
CA ALA A 65 -12.36 -3.82 -16.95
C ALA A 65 -11.78 -2.59 -17.67
N LEU A 66 -12.62 -1.70 -18.21
CA LEU A 66 -12.18 -0.47 -18.87
C LEU A 66 -11.54 0.51 -17.87
N VAL A 67 -12.12 0.64 -16.66
CA VAL A 67 -11.54 1.42 -15.58
C VAL A 67 -10.18 0.85 -15.17
N GLY A 68 -10.08 -0.46 -14.97
CA GLY A 68 -8.81 -1.13 -14.66
C GLY A 68 -7.77 -0.97 -15.77
N LEU A 69 -8.19 -1.07 -17.05
CA LEU A 69 -7.31 -0.85 -18.19
C LEU A 69 -6.86 0.62 -18.29
N ALA A 70 -7.78 1.55 -18.09
CA ALA A 70 -7.47 2.98 -18.00
C ALA A 70 -6.47 3.26 -16.89
N ALA A 71 -6.59 2.61 -15.73
CA ALA A 71 -5.65 2.70 -14.62
C ALA A 71 -4.24 2.23 -15.02
N VAL A 72 -4.13 1.09 -15.68
CA VAL A 72 -2.84 0.57 -16.17
C VAL A 72 -2.24 1.49 -17.22
N LEU A 73 -3.06 2.01 -18.14
CA LEU A 73 -2.62 2.93 -19.19
C LEU A 73 -2.30 4.33 -18.69
N SER A 74 -2.96 4.79 -17.64
CA SER A 74 -2.77 6.13 -17.07
C SER A 74 -1.37 6.32 -16.47
N ASN A 75 -0.68 5.26 -16.08
CA ASN A 75 0.75 5.29 -15.77
C ASN A 75 1.63 5.78 -16.95
N ARG A 76 1.12 5.68 -18.18
CA ARG A 76 1.74 6.33 -19.36
C ARG A 76 1.28 7.79 -19.54
N LEU A 77 0.02 8.09 -19.21
CA LEU A 77 -0.54 9.46 -19.28
C LEU A 77 0.06 10.38 -18.21
N GLY A 78 0.41 9.88 -17.03
CA GLY A 78 1.04 10.63 -15.95
C GLY A 78 2.36 11.33 -16.33
N ARG A 79 2.93 11.00 -17.49
CA ARG A 79 4.06 11.76 -18.06
C ARG A 79 3.64 13.10 -18.69
N TRP A 80 2.36 13.24 -19.07
CA TRP A 80 1.83 14.40 -19.76
C TRP A 80 1.01 15.30 -18.83
N VAL A 81 0.38 14.68 -17.82
CA VAL A 81 -0.47 15.39 -16.84
C VAL A 81 0.05 15.05 -15.45
N PRO A 82 0.62 16.01 -14.70
CA PRO A 82 1.19 15.76 -13.36
C PRO A 82 0.09 15.64 -12.30
N VAL A 83 -1.01 14.97 -12.59
CA VAL A 83 -2.12 14.69 -11.65
C VAL A 83 -2.03 13.25 -11.20
N PRO A 84 -2.15 12.96 -9.90
CA PRO A 84 -2.21 11.59 -9.40
C PRO A 84 -3.34 10.81 -10.06
N VAL A 85 -3.05 9.58 -10.42
CA VAL A 85 -4.03 8.69 -11.08
C VAL A 85 -5.25 8.46 -10.20
N SER A 86 -5.04 8.28 -8.90
CA SER A 86 -6.08 8.15 -7.88
C SER A 86 -7.03 9.36 -7.85
N ALA A 87 -6.51 10.58 -8.05
CA ALA A 87 -7.34 11.78 -8.17
C ALA A 87 -8.29 11.73 -9.38
N LEU A 88 -7.78 11.28 -10.53
CA LEU A 88 -8.58 11.16 -11.75
C LEU A 88 -9.71 10.16 -11.56
N PHE A 89 -9.46 9.06 -10.85
CA PHE A 89 -10.49 8.07 -10.55
C PHE A 89 -11.52 8.58 -9.54
N LEU A 90 -11.08 9.26 -8.48
CA LEU A 90 -11.98 9.86 -7.50
C LEU A 90 -12.94 10.88 -8.14
N VAL A 91 -12.37 11.87 -8.84
CA VAL A 91 -13.15 12.93 -9.48
C VAL A 91 -13.98 12.37 -10.63
N GLY A 92 -13.40 11.48 -11.44
CA GLY A 92 -14.11 10.83 -12.55
C GLY A 92 -15.29 9.99 -12.08
N ALA A 93 -15.16 9.25 -10.98
CA ALA A 93 -16.23 8.47 -10.39
C ALA A 93 -17.32 9.37 -9.79
N ALA A 94 -16.96 10.44 -9.10
CA ALA A 94 -17.91 11.41 -8.56
C ALA A 94 -18.71 12.13 -9.67
N LEU A 95 -18.07 12.53 -10.76
CA LEU A 95 -18.77 13.10 -11.93
C LEU A 95 -19.63 12.05 -12.65
N ALA A 96 -19.17 10.80 -12.72
CA ALA A 96 -19.96 9.73 -13.32
C ALA A 96 -21.22 9.43 -12.51
N SER A 97 -21.15 9.49 -11.17
CA SER A 97 -22.30 9.34 -10.27
C SER A 97 -23.35 10.42 -10.54
N ASP A 98 -22.94 11.67 -10.72
CA ASP A 98 -23.85 12.77 -11.07
C ASP A 98 -24.55 12.59 -12.45
N ILE A 99 -23.84 12.01 -13.44
CA ILE A 99 -24.37 11.80 -14.80
C ILE A 99 -25.29 10.58 -14.87
N TRP A 100 -24.96 9.52 -14.13
CA TRP A 100 -25.70 8.26 -14.08
C TRP A 100 -26.22 7.96 -12.68
N PRO A 101 -27.44 8.41 -12.33
CA PRO A 101 -28.01 8.20 -10.99
C PRO A 101 -28.14 6.73 -10.57
N SER A 102 -28.11 5.80 -11.53
CA SER A 102 -28.08 4.36 -11.22
C SER A 102 -26.82 3.90 -10.47
N LEU A 103 -25.74 4.66 -10.51
CA LEU A 103 -24.51 4.38 -9.77
C LEU A 103 -24.64 4.78 -8.29
N GLU A 104 -25.56 5.69 -7.96
CA GLU A 104 -25.85 6.09 -6.58
C GLU A 104 -26.56 4.98 -5.78
N THR A 105 -27.06 3.96 -6.45
CA THR A 105 -27.79 2.84 -5.80
C THR A 105 -26.86 1.86 -5.09
N ILE A 106 -25.53 2.05 -5.17
CA ILE A 106 -24.56 1.20 -4.45
C ILE A 106 -24.70 1.47 -2.95
N PRO A 107 -25.07 0.47 -2.13
CA PRO A 107 -25.22 0.67 -0.69
C PRO A 107 -23.88 1.10 -0.06
N PHE A 108 -23.92 2.07 0.84
CA PHE A 108 -22.75 2.51 1.59
C PHE A 108 -22.03 1.35 2.28
N ASP A 109 -22.76 0.38 2.81
CA ASP A 109 -22.21 -0.82 3.46
C ASP A 109 -21.32 -1.64 2.51
N ALA A 110 -21.73 -1.79 1.25
CA ALA A 110 -20.95 -2.50 0.25
C ALA A 110 -19.66 -1.73 -0.10
N VAL A 111 -19.75 -0.42 -0.24
CA VAL A 111 -18.58 0.44 -0.47
C VAL A 111 -17.59 0.33 0.69
N GLU A 112 -18.10 0.43 1.93
CA GLU A 112 -17.29 0.33 3.15
C GLU A 112 -16.58 -1.02 3.25
N GLN A 113 -17.26 -2.13 2.98
CA GLN A 113 -16.67 -3.47 3.01
C GLN A 113 -15.57 -3.62 1.95
N VAL A 114 -15.81 -3.19 0.71
CA VAL A 114 -14.83 -3.27 -0.38
C VAL A 114 -13.61 -2.41 -0.06
N VAL A 115 -13.81 -1.18 0.39
CA VAL A 115 -12.72 -0.27 0.75
C VAL A 115 -11.94 -0.78 1.98
N THR A 116 -12.63 -1.38 2.95
CA THR A 116 -11.99 -2.02 4.11
C THR A 116 -11.03 -3.13 3.67
N VAL A 117 -11.49 -4.04 2.79
CA VAL A 117 -10.64 -5.11 2.25
C VAL A 117 -9.45 -4.53 1.48
N ALA A 118 -9.68 -3.51 0.65
CA ALA A 118 -8.61 -2.82 -0.06
C ALA A 118 -7.57 -2.23 0.90
N LEU A 119 -8.02 -1.55 1.97
CA LEU A 119 -7.12 -0.97 2.97
C LEU A 119 -6.33 -2.02 3.77
N VAL A 120 -6.92 -3.17 4.08
CA VAL A 120 -6.19 -4.28 4.72
C VAL A 120 -5.00 -4.69 3.86
N VAL A 121 -5.20 -4.82 2.54
CA VAL A 121 -4.13 -5.17 1.59
C VAL A 121 -3.09 -4.05 1.48
N ILE A 122 -3.53 -2.80 1.36
CA ILE A 122 -2.66 -1.63 1.24
C ILE A 122 -1.77 -1.49 2.48
N LEU A 123 -2.34 -1.58 3.67
CA LEU A 123 -1.59 -1.45 4.93
C LEU A 123 -0.64 -2.62 5.16
N PHE A 124 -1.05 -3.84 4.80
CA PHE A 124 -0.17 -5.01 4.88
C PHE A 124 1.04 -4.87 3.95
N ASP A 125 0.81 -4.46 2.68
CA ASP A 125 1.88 -4.21 1.70
C ASP A 125 2.79 -3.06 2.17
N GLY A 126 2.22 -1.95 2.66
CA GLY A 126 2.97 -0.84 3.25
C GLY A 126 3.86 -1.28 4.41
N GLY A 127 3.34 -2.17 5.28
CA GLY A 127 4.11 -2.78 6.35
C GLY A 127 5.27 -3.63 5.84
N MET A 128 5.05 -4.44 4.80
CA MET A 128 6.11 -5.26 4.19
C MET A 128 7.21 -4.38 3.56
N GLN A 129 6.84 -3.27 2.93
CA GLN A 129 7.80 -2.33 2.32
C GLN A 129 8.69 -1.64 3.37
N ILE A 130 8.13 -1.27 4.53
CA ILE A 130 8.89 -0.70 5.66
C ILE A 130 9.87 -1.75 6.20
N GLY A 131 9.39 -2.95 6.50
CA GLY A 131 10.15 -4.06 7.05
C GLY A 131 10.69 -3.84 8.46
N TRP A 132 10.95 -4.95 9.17
CA TRP A 132 11.32 -4.94 10.60
C TRP A 132 12.58 -4.14 10.92
N ARG A 133 13.60 -4.21 10.08
CA ARG A 133 14.89 -3.52 10.35
C ARG A 133 14.75 -2.00 10.32
N GLN A 134 14.06 -1.48 9.30
CA GLN A 134 13.85 -0.03 9.16
C GLN A 134 12.87 0.48 10.22
N PHE A 135 11.80 -0.28 10.48
CA PHE A 135 10.85 0.03 11.53
C PHE A 135 11.55 0.14 12.90
N ARG A 136 12.31 -0.89 13.30
CA ARG A 136 13.03 -0.88 14.59
C ARG A 136 14.02 0.27 14.71
N ALA A 137 14.73 0.61 13.64
CA ALA A 137 15.69 1.73 13.65
C ALA A 137 15.01 3.09 13.80
N ASN A 138 13.75 3.24 13.39
CA ASN A 138 13.01 4.49 13.40
C ASN A 138 11.74 4.44 14.26
N ALA A 139 11.52 3.37 15.04
CA ALA A 139 10.27 3.13 15.78
C ALA A 139 9.85 4.29 16.67
N GLY A 140 10.79 4.93 17.35
CA GLY A 140 10.52 6.09 18.18
C GLY A 140 10.03 7.31 17.37
N ALA A 141 10.63 7.57 16.22
CA ALA A 141 10.23 8.67 15.34
C ALA A 141 8.87 8.37 14.69
N ILE A 142 8.67 7.15 14.21
CA ILE A 142 7.41 6.69 13.61
C ILE A 142 6.26 6.76 14.63
N ALA A 143 6.46 6.24 15.84
CA ALA A 143 5.46 6.29 16.89
C ALA A 143 5.17 7.73 17.32
N TRP A 144 6.20 8.58 17.45
CA TRP A 144 6.03 9.98 17.83
C TRP A 144 5.25 10.78 16.80
N ILE A 145 5.65 10.70 15.51
CA ILE A 145 4.97 11.43 14.44
C ILE A 145 3.62 10.78 14.12
N GLY A 146 3.57 9.46 14.01
CA GLY A 146 2.36 8.72 13.66
C GLY A 146 1.27 8.82 14.73
N VAL A 147 1.59 8.72 16.01
CA VAL A 147 0.57 8.78 17.08
C VAL A 147 0.37 10.21 17.56
N ALA A 148 1.41 10.86 18.09
CA ALA A 148 1.29 12.21 18.67
C ALA A 148 0.97 13.24 17.58
N GLY A 149 1.55 13.10 16.37
CA GLY A 149 1.25 13.96 15.23
C GLY A 149 -0.20 13.85 14.77
N THR A 150 -0.74 12.64 14.71
CA THR A 150 -2.14 12.39 14.35
C THR A 150 -3.10 12.98 15.37
N LEU A 151 -2.86 12.72 16.66
CA LEU A 151 -3.69 13.27 17.73
C LEU A 151 -3.65 14.82 17.76
N ALA A 152 -2.45 15.40 17.66
CA ALA A 152 -2.30 16.86 17.62
C ALA A 152 -3.01 17.48 16.39
N THR A 153 -2.87 16.85 15.22
CA THR A 153 -3.52 17.30 13.99
C THR A 153 -5.04 17.17 14.09
N ALA A 154 -5.55 16.06 14.65
CA ALA A 154 -6.98 15.86 14.87
C ALA A 154 -7.58 16.93 15.78
N VAL A 155 -6.91 17.24 16.90
CA VAL A 155 -7.34 18.28 17.84
C VAL A 155 -7.27 19.67 17.20
N ALA A 156 -6.19 20.00 16.48
CA ALA A 156 -6.04 21.29 15.84
C ALA A 156 -7.09 21.52 14.74
N LEU A 157 -7.38 20.49 13.93
CA LEU A 157 -8.45 20.54 12.93
C LEU A 157 -9.84 20.64 13.58
N ALA A 158 -10.09 19.90 14.65
CA ALA A 158 -11.34 19.98 15.39
C ALA A 158 -11.55 21.39 15.99
N LEU A 159 -10.52 21.96 16.58
CA LEU A 159 -10.54 23.32 17.11
C LEU A 159 -10.84 24.34 16.00
N ALA A 160 -10.16 24.22 14.87
CA ALA A 160 -10.39 25.09 13.71
C ALA A 160 -11.81 24.93 13.15
N ALA A 161 -12.29 23.71 13.00
CA ALA A 161 -13.62 23.39 12.51
C ALA A 161 -14.72 23.99 13.44
N HIS A 162 -14.49 23.93 14.75
CA HIS A 162 -15.40 24.50 15.73
C HIS A 162 -15.33 26.04 15.76
N THR A 163 -14.13 26.60 15.92
CA THR A 163 -13.97 28.04 16.19
C THR A 163 -14.10 28.92 14.95
N LEU A 164 -13.61 28.47 13.79
CA LEU A 164 -13.59 29.26 12.56
C LEU A 164 -14.84 29.01 11.70
N PHE A 165 -15.36 27.78 11.73
CA PHE A 165 -16.48 27.39 10.86
C PHE A 165 -17.78 27.11 11.64
N GLY A 166 -17.79 27.23 12.98
CA GLY A 166 -18.99 27.11 13.81
C GLY A 166 -19.57 25.70 13.88
N LEU A 167 -18.82 24.65 13.55
CA LEU A 167 -19.28 23.28 13.63
C LEU A 167 -19.42 22.82 15.10
N GLY A 168 -20.43 22.01 15.40
CA GLY A 168 -20.58 21.41 16.73
C GLY A 168 -19.38 20.57 17.13
N TRP A 169 -19.01 20.55 18.41
CA TRP A 169 -17.82 19.84 18.91
C TRP A 169 -17.73 18.37 18.47
N ARG A 170 -18.86 17.65 18.50
CA ARG A 170 -18.89 16.24 18.10
C ARG A 170 -18.48 16.06 16.65
N ILE A 171 -19.10 16.80 15.73
CA ILE A 171 -18.74 16.76 14.30
C ILE A 171 -17.33 17.30 14.07
N ALA A 172 -16.93 18.34 14.76
CA ALA A 172 -15.59 18.91 14.65
C ALA A 172 -14.49 17.89 15.04
N LEU A 173 -14.67 17.13 16.13
CA LEU A 173 -13.76 16.08 16.57
C LEU A 173 -13.71 14.90 15.57
N LEU A 174 -14.85 14.46 15.08
CA LEU A 174 -14.92 13.39 14.08
C LEU A 174 -14.25 13.82 12.78
N LEU A 175 -14.53 15.03 12.31
CA LEU A 175 -13.94 15.63 11.12
C LEU A 175 -12.42 15.78 11.26
N GLY A 176 -11.95 16.33 12.36
CA GLY A 176 -10.52 16.49 12.65
C GLY A 176 -9.81 15.16 12.70
N THR A 177 -10.43 14.14 13.29
CA THR A 177 -9.89 12.78 13.33
C THR A 177 -9.86 12.15 11.94
N ALA A 178 -10.94 12.25 11.18
CA ALA A 178 -11.00 11.70 9.83
C ALA A 178 -9.98 12.35 8.87
N LEU A 179 -9.69 13.63 9.05
CA LEU A 179 -8.74 14.38 8.24
C LEU A 179 -7.30 14.34 8.76
N SER A 180 -7.03 13.71 9.90
CA SER A 180 -5.66 13.64 10.44
C SER A 180 -4.74 12.67 9.69
N PRO A 181 -5.16 11.47 9.20
CA PRO A 181 -4.30 10.56 8.46
C PRO A 181 -3.74 11.17 7.17
N THR A 182 -2.57 10.69 6.74
CA THR A 182 -1.90 11.12 5.49
C THR A 182 -1.51 9.92 4.66
N ASP A 183 -1.55 10.06 3.34
CA ASP A 183 -1.28 8.97 2.40
C ASP A 183 -0.04 9.25 1.54
N PRO A 184 1.04 8.49 1.65
CA PRO A 184 2.23 8.63 0.83
C PRO A 184 2.08 7.95 -0.53
N ALA A 185 1.12 7.02 -0.72
CA ALA A 185 0.94 6.33 -1.99
C ALA A 185 0.68 7.32 -3.12
N VAL A 186 -0.14 8.35 -2.85
CA VAL A 186 -0.37 9.46 -3.78
C VAL A 186 0.93 10.19 -4.14
N VAL A 187 1.85 10.40 -3.19
CA VAL A 187 3.17 11.02 -3.43
C VAL A 187 4.01 10.16 -4.36
N PHE A 188 4.09 8.86 -4.07
CA PHE A 188 4.90 7.93 -4.86
C PHE A 188 4.31 7.68 -6.25
N SER A 189 2.98 7.65 -6.38
CA SER A 189 2.32 7.48 -7.68
C SER A 189 2.64 8.63 -8.64
N VAL A 190 2.72 9.86 -8.16
CA VAL A 190 3.04 11.05 -8.97
C VAL A 190 4.52 11.13 -9.32
N LEU A 191 5.41 10.66 -8.42
CA LEU A 191 6.85 10.60 -8.68
C LEU A 191 7.21 9.49 -9.68
N GLY A 192 6.36 8.50 -9.86
CA GLY A 192 6.46 7.42 -10.84
C GLY A 192 7.72 6.57 -10.64
N ARG A 193 8.71 6.71 -11.56
CA ARG A 193 9.98 5.94 -11.49
C ARG A 193 11.03 6.56 -10.56
N ARG A 194 10.71 7.66 -9.90
CA ARG A 194 11.65 8.35 -9.02
C ARG A 194 11.32 8.01 -7.58
N GLU A 195 12.22 7.35 -6.91
CA GLU A 195 12.12 7.10 -5.47
C GLU A 195 12.84 8.21 -4.71
N ILE A 196 12.24 8.63 -3.60
CA ILE A 196 12.87 9.57 -2.69
C ILE A 196 13.86 8.76 -1.86
N GLY A 197 15.15 9.02 -2.07
CA GLY A 197 16.21 8.43 -1.28
C GLY A 197 16.29 9.03 0.13
N GLY A 198 17.03 8.37 1.02
CA GLY A 198 17.37 8.92 2.33
C GLY A 198 16.27 8.78 3.39
N ARG A 199 16.35 9.63 4.41
CA ARG A 199 15.47 9.59 5.59
C ARG A 199 14.04 10.06 5.32
N SER A 200 13.86 10.98 4.38
CA SER A 200 12.56 11.56 4.05
C SER A 200 11.58 10.51 3.50
N GLY A 201 12.03 9.60 2.64
CA GLY A 201 11.19 8.50 2.14
C GLY A 201 10.71 7.55 3.25
N VAL A 202 11.64 7.16 4.14
CA VAL A 202 11.31 6.27 5.28
C VAL A 202 10.36 6.96 6.27
N LEU A 203 10.55 8.26 6.51
CA LEU A 203 9.66 9.02 7.40
C LEU A 203 8.26 9.14 6.83
N LEU A 204 8.12 9.43 5.53
CA LEU A 204 6.82 9.53 4.88
C LEU A 204 6.05 8.21 4.92
N GLN A 205 6.71 7.10 4.59
CA GLN A 205 6.10 5.77 4.66
C GLN A 205 5.75 5.38 6.10
N GLY A 206 6.66 5.66 7.05
CA GLY A 206 6.46 5.34 8.46
C GLY A 206 5.39 6.20 9.13
N GLU A 207 5.33 7.51 8.81
CA GLU A 207 4.29 8.43 9.28
C GLU A 207 2.91 7.91 8.87
N SER A 208 2.71 7.68 7.59
CA SER A 208 1.43 7.25 7.06
C SER A 208 1.05 5.84 7.51
N GLY A 209 1.97 4.89 7.46
CA GLY A 209 1.67 3.54 7.92
C GLY A 209 1.20 3.51 9.39
N ALA A 210 1.66 4.45 10.23
CA ALA A 210 1.25 4.55 11.62
C ALA A 210 0.00 5.41 11.83
N ASN A 211 -0.16 6.52 11.10
CA ASN A 211 -1.25 7.46 11.34
C ASN A 211 -2.63 6.94 10.86
N ASP A 212 -2.68 6.13 9.80
CA ASP A 212 -3.93 5.55 9.30
C ASP A 212 -4.61 4.67 10.36
N PRO A 213 -3.95 3.61 10.90
CA PRO A 213 -4.54 2.81 11.97
C PRO A 213 -4.87 3.61 13.24
N VAL A 214 -4.07 4.64 13.55
CA VAL A 214 -4.30 5.51 14.71
C VAL A 214 -5.55 6.37 14.51
N GLY A 215 -5.71 6.97 13.32
CA GLY A 215 -6.89 7.75 12.97
C GLY A 215 -8.17 6.90 12.98
N ILE A 216 -8.11 5.69 12.41
CA ILE A 216 -9.24 4.76 12.40
C ILE A 216 -9.60 4.35 13.84
N ALA A 217 -8.62 3.95 14.66
CA ALA A 217 -8.86 3.54 16.03
C ALA A 217 -9.46 4.68 16.87
N LEU A 218 -8.97 5.91 16.69
CA LEU A 218 -9.50 7.08 17.38
C LEU A 218 -10.93 7.38 16.95
N LEU A 219 -11.23 7.32 15.65
CA LEU A 219 -12.58 7.57 15.13
C LEU A 219 -13.59 6.55 15.66
N VAL A 220 -13.26 5.26 15.61
CA VAL A 220 -14.14 4.19 16.11
C VAL A 220 -14.50 4.42 17.57
N VAL A 221 -13.54 4.80 18.39
CA VAL A 221 -13.80 5.09 19.81
C VAL A 221 -14.62 6.38 19.98
N LEU A 222 -14.37 7.42 19.20
CA LEU A 222 -15.15 8.66 19.25
C LEU A 222 -16.60 8.46 18.79
N LEU A 223 -16.85 7.55 17.85
CA LEU A 223 -18.21 7.20 17.41
C LEU A 223 -19.01 6.53 18.52
N THR A 224 -18.36 5.73 19.39
CA THR A 224 -19.03 5.09 20.53
C THR A 224 -19.32 6.06 21.68
N ALA A 225 -18.62 7.20 21.75
CA ALA A 225 -18.83 8.22 22.76
C ALA A 225 -20.11 9.03 22.46
N THR A 226 -21.12 8.90 23.29
CA THR A 226 -22.42 9.59 23.10
C THR A 226 -22.39 11.06 23.51
N ARG A 227 -21.48 11.46 24.38
CA ARG A 227 -21.31 12.83 24.88
C ARG A 227 -19.85 13.24 24.88
N VAL A 228 -19.60 14.52 24.64
CA VAL A 228 -18.26 15.13 24.74
C VAL A 228 -18.20 15.86 26.08
N ASP A 229 -17.82 15.14 27.15
CA ASP A 229 -17.59 15.67 28.48
C ASP A 229 -16.26 15.17 29.06
N MET A 230 -15.85 15.72 30.21
CA MET A 230 -14.56 15.34 30.82
C MET A 230 -14.52 13.87 31.28
N ARG A 231 -15.68 13.23 31.50
CA ARG A 231 -15.74 11.81 31.87
C ARG A 231 -15.56 10.91 30.65
N SER A 232 -16.07 11.33 29.50
CA SER A 232 -15.90 10.59 28.25
C SER A 232 -14.47 10.61 27.72
N VAL A 233 -13.66 11.64 28.04
CA VAL A 233 -12.23 11.70 27.68
C VAL A 233 -11.45 10.50 28.21
N GLY A 234 -11.69 10.11 29.48
CA GLY A 234 -11.05 8.92 30.06
C GLY A 234 -11.45 7.62 29.34
N ALA A 235 -12.74 7.47 29.03
CA ALA A 235 -13.25 6.31 28.31
C ALA A 235 -12.69 6.24 26.87
N VAL A 236 -12.64 7.38 26.17
CA VAL A 236 -12.02 7.47 24.83
C VAL A 236 -10.54 7.12 24.89
N ALA A 237 -9.78 7.67 25.85
CA ALA A 237 -8.36 7.37 25.99
C ALA A 237 -8.12 5.88 26.28
N THR A 238 -8.91 5.28 27.16
CA THR A 238 -8.82 3.85 27.50
C THR A 238 -9.20 2.98 26.31
N GLY A 239 -10.32 3.26 25.62
CA GLY A 239 -10.75 2.53 24.43
C GLY A 239 -9.71 2.61 23.31
N PHE A 240 -9.16 3.80 23.08
CA PHE A 240 -8.08 3.99 22.11
C PHE A 240 -6.81 3.19 22.50
N ALA A 241 -6.39 3.24 23.76
CA ALA A 241 -5.24 2.47 24.24
C ALA A 241 -5.45 0.95 24.06
N VAL A 242 -6.65 0.44 24.38
CA VAL A 242 -7.00 -0.97 24.17
C VAL A 242 -6.91 -1.34 22.68
N GLN A 243 -7.48 -0.53 21.78
CA GLN A 243 -7.41 -0.80 20.34
C GLN A 243 -5.97 -0.86 19.82
N ILE A 244 -5.11 0.08 20.25
CA ILE A 244 -3.71 0.11 19.86
C ILE A 244 -2.94 -1.08 20.43
N VAL A 245 -3.10 -1.38 21.71
CA VAL A 245 -2.36 -2.48 22.37
C VAL A 245 -2.79 -3.83 21.81
N VAL A 246 -4.09 -4.10 21.72
CA VAL A 246 -4.60 -5.36 21.16
C VAL A 246 -4.18 -5.50 19.70
N GLY A 247 -4.31 -4.42 18.90
CA GLY A 247 -3.89 -4.40 17.50
C GLY A 247 -2.40 -4.72 17.33
N ALA A 248 -1.53 -4.08 18.12
CA ALA A 248 -0.09 -4.30 18.07
C ALA A 248 0.29 -5.74 18.51
N VAL A 249 -0.29 -6.23 19.60
CA VAL A 249 0.00 -7.58 20.12
C VAL A 249 -0.47 -8.66 19.16
N VAL A 250 -1.73 -8.59 18.70
CA VAL A 250 -2.27 -9.58 17.76
C VAL A 250 -1.55 -9.52 16.42
N GLY A 251 -1.19 -8.32 15.94
CA GLY A 251 -0.41 -8.13 14.73
C GLY A 251 1.00 -8.74 14.84
N LEU A 252 1.67 -8.54 15.98
CA LEU A 252 2.98 -9.13 16.24
C LEU A 252 2.91 -10.66 16.31
N VAL A 253 2.00 -11.19 17.12
CA VAL A 253 1.82 -12.65 17.27
C VAL A 253 1.37 -13.28 15.95
N GLY A 254 0.42 -12.67 15.24
CA GLY A 254 -0.06 -13.11 13.94
C GLY A 254 1.04 -13.07 12.87
N GLY A 255 1.84 -11.99 12.83
CA GLY A 255 2.98 -11.87 11.91
C GLY A 255 4.07 -12.91 12.16
N LEU A 256 4.43 -13.15 13.43
CA LEU A 256 5.37 -14.21 13.81
C LEU A 256 4.81 -15.61 13.52
N GLY A 257 3.52 -15.81 13.78
CA GLY A 257 2.81 -17.06 13.45
C GLY A 257 2.79 -17.31 11.94
N LEU A 258 2.52 -16.29 11.14
CA LEU A 258 2.56 -16.36 9.68
C LEU A 258 3.98 -16.68 9.18
N LEU A 259 5.01 -16.01 9.73
CA LEU A 259 6.41 -16.28 9.38
C LEU A 259 6.80 -17.72 9.72
N TRP A 260 6.41 -18.22 10.90
CA TRP A 260 6.60 -19.62 11.29
C TRP A 260 5.88 -20.57 10.31
N PHE A 261 4.63 -20.29 9.97
CA PHE A 261 3.83 -21.06 9.02
C PHE A 261 4.48 -21.10 7.62
N MET A 262 4.99 -19.96 7.14
CA MET A 262 5.69 -19.89 5.86
C MET A 262 6.95 -20.76 5.82
N ARG A 263 7.69 -20.85 6.92
CA ARG A 263 8.94 -21.61 7.00
C ARG A 263 8.72 -23.12 7.22
N ARG A 264 7.62 -23.49 7.86
CA ARG A 264 7.36 -24.90 8.27
C ARG A 264 6.50 -25.68 7.29
N VAL A 265 5.64 -25.02 6.54
CA VAL A 265 4.69 -25.68 5.65
C VAL A 265 5.01 -25.32 4.21
N PRO A 266 5.74 -26.17 3.47
CA PRO A 266 5.98 -25.97 2.05
C PRO A 266 4.68 -26.15 1.25
N LEU A 267 4.51 -25.36 0.19
CA LEU A 267 3.36 -25.42 -0.71
C LEU A 267 3.82 -25.85 -2.11
N PRO A 268 2.98 -26.61 -2.86
CA PRO A 268 3.38 -27.21 -4.14
C PRO A 268 3.57 -26.18 -5.28
N ALA A 269 2.98 -24.98 -5.17
CA ALA A 269 3.04 -23.96 -6.22
C ALA A 269 3.38 -22.58 -5.65
N ALA A 270 4.23 -21.83 -6.35
CA ALA A 270 4.68 -20.49 -5.96
C ALA A 270 3.52 -19.52 -5.67
N GLY A 271 2.47 -19.51 -6.51
CA GLY A 271 1.31 -18.64 -6.31
C GLY A 271 0.52 -18.91 -5.03
N MET A 272 0.59 -20.13 -4.49
CA MET A 272 -0.07 -20.48 -3.22
C MET A 272 0.57 -19.78 -2.02
N TYR A 273 1.87 -19.43 -2.10
CA TYR A 273 2.54 -18.68 -1.03
C TYR A 273 1.96 -17.28 -0.90
N SER A 274 1.74 -16.58 -2.02
CA SER A 274 1.12 -15.26 -2.02
C SER A 274 -0.32 -15.29 -1.51
N LEU A 275 -1.11 -16.28 -1.96
CA LEU A 275 -2.49 -16.46 -1.51
C LEU A 275 -2.57 -16.78 0.00
N ARG A 276 -1.70 -17.66 0.51
CA ARG A 276 -1.60 -17.97 1.95
C ARG A 276 -1.35 -16.70 2.77
N VAL A 277 -0.40 -15.86 2.33
CA VAL A 277 -0.06 -14.63 3.05
C VAL A 277 -1.27 -13.68 3.06
N LEU A 278 -1.96 -13.52 1.92
CA LEU A 278 -3.19 -12.73 1.83
C LEU A 278 -4.27 -13.23 2.78
N MET A 279 -4.55 -14.53 2.77
CA MET A 279 -5.60 -15.12 3.64
C MET A 279 -5.24 -14.98 5.13
N CYS A 280 -3.96 -15.14 5.49
CA CYS A 280 -3.52 -14.91 6.87
C CYS A 280 -3.62 -13.43 7.27
N ALA A 281 -3.31 -12.49 6.38
CA ALA A 281 -3.50 -11.06 6.65
C ALA A 281 -4.98 -10.73 6.91
N MET A 282 -5.90 -11.27 6.10
CA MET A 282 -7.35 -11.13 6.33
C MET A 282 -7.79 -11.76 7.65
N ALA A 283 -7.27 -12.94 7.99
CA ALA A 283 -7.57 -13.60 9.26
C ALA A 283 -7.06 -12.81 10.47
N ILE A 284 -5.85 -12.23 10.39
CA ILE A 284 -5.29 -11.35 11.44
C ILE A 284 -6.18 -10.13 11.62
N TYR A 285 -6.60 -9.48 10.53
CA TYR A 285 -7.52 -8.35 10.58
C TYR A 285 -8.82 -8.72 11.29
N ALA A 286 -9.49 -9.78 10.83
CA ALA A 286 -10.78 -10.19 11.36
C ALA A 286 -10.69 -10.62 12.84
N ALA A 287 -9.71 -11.45 13.20
CA ALA A 287 -9.50 -11.89 14.58
C ALA A 287 -9.23 -10.71 15.53
N THR A 288 -8.46 -9.72 15.08
CA THR A 288 -8.16 -8.52 15.89
C THR A 288 -9.41 -7.67 16.07
N THR A 289 -10.20 -7.46 15.02
CA THR A 289 -11.43 -6.68 15.07
C THR A 289 -12.46 -7.36 15.98
N LEU A 290 -12.60 -8.68 15.92
CA LEU A 290 -13.45 -9.45 16.84
C LEU A 290 -12.98 -9.37 18.30
N ALA A 291 -11.68 -9.20 18.53
CA ALA A 291 -11.10 -8.97 19.85
C ALA A 291 -11.14 -7.49 20.29
N HIS A 292 -11.94 -6.65 19.64
CA HIS A 292 -12.06 -5.21 19.90
C HIS A 292 -10.73 -4.42 19.78
N GLY A 293 -9.76 -4.95 19.01
CA GLY A 293 -8.52 -4.28 18.67
C GLY A 293 -8.58 -3.62 17.29
N SER A 294 -7.60 -2.76 16.98
CA SER A 294 -7.44 -2.19 15.65
C SER A 294 -6.90 -3.23 14.67
N GLY A 295 -7.80 -3.82 13.85
CA GLY A 295 -7.43 -4.80 12.81
C GLY A 295 -6.47 -4.21 11.78
N PHE A 296 -6.61 -2.94 11.44
CA PHE A 296 -5.73 -2.22 10.52
C PHE A 296 -4.30 -2.08 11.06
N LEU A 297 -4.17 -1.79 12.37
CA LEU A 297 -2.85 -1.78 13.01
C LEU A 297 -2.24 -3.18 13.04
N ALA A 298 -3.05 -4.20 13.29
CA ALA A 298 -2.56 -5.56 13.35
C ALA A 298 -1.99 -6.04 12.02
N VAL A 299 -2.64 -5.74 10.88
CA VAL A 299 -2.13 -6.13 9.56
C VAL A 299 -0.90 -5.33 9.16
N LEU A 300 -0.83 -4.04 9.51
CA LEU A 300 0.38 -3.24 9.33
C LEU A 300 1.57 -3.85 10.10
N VAL A 301 1.39 -4.16 11.39
CA VAL A 301 2.43 -4.75 12.23
C VAL A 301 2.84 -6.13 11.70
N ALA A 302 1.88 -6.96 11.28
CA ALA A 302 2.17 -8.26 10.67
C ALA A 302 2.98 -8.11 9.37
N GLY A 303 2.62 -7.15 8.51
CA GLY A 303 3.37 -6.78 7.31
C GLY A 303 4.80 -6.36 7.64
N VAL A 304 5.00 -5.48 8.64
CA VAL A 304 6.33 -5.05 9.11
C VAL A 304 7.17 -6.23 9.61
N VAL A 305 6.56 -7.18 10.33
CA VAL A 305 7.25 -8.38 10.84
C VAL A 305 7.76 -9.24 9.69
N ILE A 306 6.96 -9.42 8.63
CA ILE A 306 7.32 -10.24 7.46
C ILE A 306 8.30 -9.50 6.56
N GLY A 307 8.12 -8.20 6.41
CA GLY A 307 8.98 -7.36 5.61
C GLY A 307 10.42 -7.37 6.11
N GLY A 308 11.38 -7.67 5.24
CA GLY A 308 12.79 -7.75 5.58
C GLY A 308 13.22 -9.07 6.24
N GLN A 309 12.33 -10.05 6.40
CA GLN A 309 12.68 -11.39 6.88
C GLN A 309 12.95 -12.35 5.72
N ARG A 310 13.80 -13.35 5.96
CA ARG A 310 14.01 -14.44 5.01
C ARG A 310 12.76 -15.34 5.01
N ALA A 311 12.05 -15.35 3.89
CA ALA A 311 10.89 -16.19 3.67
C ALA A 311 10.92 -16.81 2.27
N PRO A 312 10.43 -18.04 2.09
CA PRO A 312 10.32 -18.65 0.77
C PRO A 312 9.46 -17.80 -0.16
N TYR A 313 9.86 -17.64 -1.42
CA TYR A 313 9.13 -16.90 -2.47
C TYR A 313 8.81 -15.43 -2.15
N ARG A 314 9.66 -14.78 -1.34
CA ARG A 314 9.45 -13.40 -0.88
C ARG A 314 9.21 -12.42 -2.03
N ALA A 315 10.03 -12.43 -3.07
CA ALA A 315 9.91 -11.51 -4.19
C ALA A 315 8.56 -11.67 -4.94
N GLU A 316 8.03 -12.88 -5.02
CA GLU A 316 6.72 -13.16 -5.63
C GLU A 316 5.57 -12.69 -4.73
N ILE A 317 5.70 -12.88 -3.41
CA ILE A 317 4.73 -12.38 -2.42
C ILE A 317 4.68 -10.85 -2.47
N GLU A 318 5.82 -10.17 -2.43
CA GLU A 318 5.89 -8.70 -2.50
C GLU A 318 5.28 -8.17 -3.80
N ARG A 319 5.63 -8.75 -4.96
CA ARG A 319 5.06 -8.33 -6.25
C ARG A 319 3.54 -8.50 -6.31
N PHE A 320 3.03 -9.64 -5.81
CA PHE A 320 1.60 -9.93 -5.81
C PHE A 320 0.85 -8.93 -4.92
N HIS A 321 1.33 -8.71 -3.69
CA HIS A 321 0.66 -7.80 -2.75
C HIS A 321 0.76 -6.35 -3.19
N SER A 322 1.88 -5.90 -3.74
CA SER A 322 2.01 -4.54 -4.28
C SER A 322 1.10 -4.31 -5.49
N ALA A 323 0.95 -5.30 -6.38
CA ALA A 323 0.00 -5.20 -7.48
C ALA A 323 -1.45 -5.15 -6.97
N LEU A 324 -1.79 -5.96 -5.97
CA LEU A 324 -3.12 -5.99 -5.35
C LEU A 324 -3.40 -4.71 -4.55
N ALA A 325 -2.40 -4.15 -3.85
CA ALA A 325 -2.52 -2.88 -3.14
C ALA A 325 -2.79 -1.72 -4.10
N ASN A 326 -2.06 -1.64 -5.22
CA ASN A 326 -2.31 -0.63 -6.26
C ASN A 326 -3.73 -0.76 -6.86
N LEU A 327 -4.18 -1.98 -7.11
CA LEU A 327 -5.57 -2.21 -7.56
C LEU A 327 -6.56 -1.80 -6.47
N GLY A 328 -6.29 -2.16 -5.22
CA GLY A 328 -7.11 -1.79 -4.06
C GLY A 328 -7.24 -0.27 -3.89
N GLU A 329 -6.15 0.48 -4.08
CA GLU A 329 -6.15 1.94 -4.05
C GLU A 329 -7.11 2.50 -5.11
N ILE A 330 -7.00 2.06 -6.36
CA ILE A 330 -7.88 2.50 -7.44
C ILE A 330 -9.34 2.18 -7.14
N VAL A 331 -9.62 0.94 -6.72
CA VAL A 331 -10.97 0.49 -6.35
C VAL A 331 -11.53 1.35 -5.21
N ALA A 332 -10.72 1.63 -4.18
CA ALA A 332 -11.13 2.47 -3.06
C ALA A 332 -11.52 3.87 -3.52
N PHE A 333 -10.70 4.53 -4.34
CA PHE A 333 -11.00 5.87 -4.84
C PHE A 333 -12.23 5.90 -5.76
N VAL A 334 -12.41 4.89 -6.61
CA VAL A 334 -13.60 4.78 -7.47
C VAL A 334 -14.86 4.57 -6.65
N MET A 335 -14.83 3.61 -5.71
CA MET A 335 -15.97 3.32 -4.85
C MET A 335 -16.38 4.53 -4.01
N LEU A 336 -15.40 5.21 -3.42
CA LEU A 336 -15.63 6.42 -2.64
C LEU A 336 -16.09 7.60 -3.50
N GLY A 337 -15.66 7.67 -4.77
CA GLY A 337 -16.17 8.67 -5.72
C GLY A 337 -17.66 8.49 -6.02
N PHE A 338 -18.14 7.25 -6.14
CA PHE A 338 -19.56 6.98 -6.40
C PHE A 338 -20.49 7.35 -5.25
N THR A 339 -19.99 7.54 -4.04
CA THR A 339 -20.79 7.93 -2.87
C THR A 339 -21.00 9.43 -2.72
N ILE A 340 -20.45 10.24 -3.63
CA ILE A 340 -20.49 11.70 -3.57
C ILE A 340 -21.33 12.26 -4.71
N GLN A 341 -22.27 13.14 -4.37
CA GLN A 341 -22.96 14.03 -5.30
C GLN A 341 -22.23 15.37 -5.37
N VAL A 342 -21.71 15.71 -6.54
CA VAL A 342 -21.02 16.99 -6.75
C VAL A 342 -22.03 18.10 -7.05
N THR A 343 -22.97 17.80 -7.95
CA THR A 343 -24.02 18.72 -8.41
C THR A 343 -25.38 18.21 -7.95
N GLY A 344 -26.31 19.04 -7.62
CA GLY A 344 -27.63 18.65 -7.16
C GLY A 344 -28.09 19.45 -5.94
N PRO A 345 -29.37 19.34 -5.55
CA PRO A 345 -29.92 20.15 -4.45
C PRO A 345 -29.22 19.93 -3.10
N HIS A 346 -28.66 18.75 -2.91
CA HIS A 346 -27.90 18.34 -1.72
C HIS A 346 -26.42 18.08 -2.02
N GLY A 347 -25.93 18.48 -3.23
CA GLY A 347 -24.54 18.25 -3.62
C GLY A 347 -23.56 19.18 -2.91
N VAL A 348 -22.29 18.79 -2.95
CA VAL A 348 -21.16 19.47 -2.29
C VAL A 348 -21.13 20.98 -2.61
N VAL A 349 -21.46 21.36 -3.85
CA VAL A 349 -21.43 22.76 -4.32
C VAL A 349 -22.56 23.58 -3.71
N GLN A 350 -23.78 23.06 -3.67
CA GLN A 350 -24.97 23.79 -3.20
C GLN A 350 -25.08 23.79 -1.68
N GLY A 351 -24.63 22.71 -1.00
CA GLY A 351 -24.66 22.58 0.45
C GLY A 351 -23.68 23.47 1.23
N GLY A 352 -22.82 24.24 0.55
CA GLY A 352 -21.84 25.11 1.19
C GLY A 352 -20.67 24.37 1.87
N ALA A 353 -20.62 23.05 1.78
CA ALA A 353 -19.56 22.23 2.35
C ALA A 353 -18.19 22.54 1.72
N TRP A 354 -18.17 22.92 0.46
CA TRP A 354 -16.96 23.21 -0.29
C TRP A 354 -16.13 24.39 0.26
N TRP A 355 -16.78 25.46 0.77
CA TRP A 355 -16.06 26.58 1.40
C TRP A 355 -15.36 26.15 2.69
N ILE A 356 -16.05 25.38 3.53
CA ILE A 356 -15.50 24.86 4.77
C ILE A 356 -14.35 23.88 4.46
N GLY A 357 -14.57 22.97 3.51
CA GLY A 357 -13.56 22.01 3.09
C GLY A 357 -12.32 22.67 2.51
N LEU A 358 -12.49 23.66 1.62
CA LEU A 358 -11.39 24.43 1.05
C LEU A 358 -10.63 25.20 2.13
N GLY A 359 -11.35 25.87 3.03
CA GLY A 359 -10.77 26.59 4.15
C GLY A 359 -9.95 25.69 5.08
N LEU A 360 -10.49 24.53 5.44
CA LEU A 360 -9.77 23.53 6.26
C LEU A 360 -8.57 22.94 5.51
N ALA A 361 -8.67 22.68 4.20
CA ALA A 361 -7.56 22.18 3.39
C ALA A 361 -6.40 23.19 3.36
N ILE A 362 -6.70 24.45 3.09
CA ILE A 362 -5.68 25.52 3.08
C ILE A 362 -5.06 25.68 4.47
N LEU A 363 -5.88 25.74 5.52
CA LEU A 363 -5.40 25.87 6.89
C LEU A 363 -4.51 24.68 7.31
N LEU A 364 -4.89 23.47 6.92
CA LEU A 364 -4.11 22.27 7.18
C LEU A 364 -2.72 22.35 6.54
N ILE A 365 -2.66 22.73 5.27
CA ILE A 365 -1.42 22.75 4.49
C ILE A 365 -0.51 23.91 4.92
N VAL A 366 -1.10 25.10 5.13
CA VAL A 366 -0.32 26.34 5.35
C VAL A 366 0.03 26.57 6.82
N ALA A 367 -0.83 26.15 7.75
CA ALA A 367 -0.64 26.45 9.17
C ALA A 367 -0.51 25.19 10.03
N ILE A 368 -1.51 24.32 10.06
CA ILE A 368 -1.56 23.21 11.03
C ILE A 368 -0.39 22.27 10.84
N ARG A 369 -0.16 21.79 9.63
CA ARG A 369 0.91 20.83 9.35
C ARG A 369 2.31 21.46 9.52
N PRO A 370 2.64 22.65 8.99
CA PRO A 370 3.91 23.29 9.25
C PRO A 370 4.19 23.54 10.74
N LEU A 371 3.22 23.96 11.50
CA LEU A 371 3.39 24.22 12.94
C LEU A 371 3.56 22.90 13.74
N LEU A 372 2.66 21.93 13.56
CA LEU A 372 2.67 20.73 14.37
C LEU A 372 3.76 19.74 13.93
N VAL A 373 3.74 19.33 12.64
CA VAL A 373 4.74 18.39 12.11
C VAL A 373 6.12 19.05 12.06
N GLY A 374 6.20 20.35 11.78
CA GLY A 374 7.42 21.12 11.85
C GLY A 374 8.04 21.11 13.23
N ALA A 375 7.25 21.31 14.30
CA ALA A 375 7.68 21.23 15.67
C ALA A 375 8.11 19.80 16.08
N LEU A 376 7.33 18.79 15.68
CA LEU A 376 7.63 17.39 15.97
C LEU A 376 8.91 16.90 15.27
N THR A 377 9.17 17.39 14.05
CA THR A 377 10.35 17.04 13.25
C THR A 377 11.57 17.90 13.53
N TRP A 378 11.47 18.92 14.41
CA TRP A 378 12.58 19.84 14.73
C TRP A 378 13.85 19.11 15.20
N ARG A 379 13.70 18.09 16.02
CA ARG A 379 14.82 17.27 16.52
C ARG A 379 15.34 16.24 15.52
N ILE A 380 14.63 16.02 14.40
CA ILE A 380 15.04 15.08 13.37
C ILE A 380 16.00 15.81 12.43
N ARG A 381 17.19 15.23 12.20
CA ARG A 381 18.18 15.79 11.28
C ARG A 381 17.73 15.59 9.83
N LEU A 382 17.01 16.57 9.30
CA LEU A 382 16.60 16.69 7.90
C LEU A 382 17.22 17.95 7.32
N GLU A 383 17.63 17.89 6.07
CA GLU A 383 18.01 19.09 5.30
C GLU A 383 16.79 20.02 5.15
N ARG A 384 17.03 21.32 4.89
CA ARG A 384 15.92 22.29 4.74
C ARG A 384 14.96 21.90 3.62
N GLY A 385 15.49 21.43 2.48
CA GLY A 385 14.69 20.95 1.34
C GLY A 385 13.85 19.71 1.69
N GLU A 386 14.45 18.72 2.36
CA GLU A 386 13.77 17.52 2.83
C GLU A 386 12.64 17.86 3.81
N ARG A 387 12.91 18.76 4.76
CA ARG A 387 11.90 19.21 5.75
C ARG A 387 10.71 19.87 5.08
N LEU A 388 10.95 20.84 4.19
CA LEU A 388 9.88 21.51 3.46
C LEU A 388 9.07 20.52 2.62
N PHE A 389 9.74 19.55 2.03
CA PHE A 389 9.06 18.49 1.27
C PHE A 389 8.18 17.61 2.15
N VAL A 390 8.67 17.13 3.29
CA VAL A 390 7.89 16.33 4.25
C VAL A 390 6.68 17.12 4.77
N LEU A 391 6.83 18.41 5.03
CA LEU A 391 5.71 19.26 5.45
C LEU A 391 4.65 19.41 4.35
N TRP A 392 5.07 19.52 3.09
CA TRP A 392 4.14 19.63 1.96
C TRP A 392 3.45 18.30 1.65
N THR A 393 4.15 17.18 1.70
CA THR A 393 3.68 15.88 1.21
C THR A 393 2.73 15.14 2.14
N GLY A 394 2.14 15.80 3.13
CA GLY A 394 1.04 15.23 3.93
C GLY A 394 -0.28 15.17 3.17
N LEU A 395 -0.29 14.47 2.04
CA LEU A 395 -1.46 14.30 1.20
C LEU A 395 -2.54 13.48 1.90
N LYS A 396 -3.80 13.75 1.55
CA LYS A 396 -4.95 12.99 2.05
C LYS A 396 -5.38 11.98 1.00
N GLY A 397 -5.45 10.71 1.38
CA GLY A 397 -5.82 9.60 0.50
C GLY A 397 -7.25 9.12 0.69
N ALA A 398 -7.45 7.81 0.46
CA ALA A 398 -8.75 7.16 0.59
C ALA A 398 -9.21 7.00 2.06
N VAL A 399 -8.28 6.90 3.02
CA VAL A 399 -8.61 6.67 4.44
C VAL A 399 -9.51 7.75 5.02
N PRO A 400 -9.28 9.06 4.86
CA PRO A 400 -10.19 10.10 5.32
C PRO A 400 -11.62 9.93 4.82
N ILE A 401 -11.81 9.54 3.55
CA ILE A 401 -13.14 9.38 2.96
C ILE A 401 -13.82 8.14 3.54
N LEU A 402 -13.08 7.03 3.74
CA LEU A 402 -13.62 5.87 4.46
C LEU A 402 -14.04 6.23 5.88
N LEU A 403 -13.21 7.01 6.61
CA LEU A 403 -13.58 7.47 7.94
C LEU A 403 -14.83 8.35 7.93
N GLY A 404 -14.98 9.13 6.87
CA GLY A 404 -16.21 9.89 6.61
C GLY A 404 -17.44 8.98 6.41
N SER A 405 -17.30 7.86 5.69
CA SER A 405 -18.40 6.90 5.51
C SER A 405 -18.80 6.24 6.83
N PHE A 406 -17.87 5.95 7.74
CA PHE A 406 -18.17 5.48 9.10
C PHE A 406 -19.00 6.50 9.89
N ILE A 407 -18.73 7.82 9.73
CA ILE A 407 -19.51 8.88 10.38
C ILE A 407 -20.95 8.89 9.85
N VAL A 408 -21.13 8.72 8.53
CA VAL A 408 -22.45 8.65 7.89
C VAL A 408 -23.21 7.40 8.36
N HIS A 409 -22.55 6.24 8.33
CA HIS A 409 -23.15 4.96 8.76
C HIS A 409 -23.58 5.00 10.23
N ALA A 410 -22.83 5.66 11.09
CA ALA A 410 -23.16 5.83 12.51
C ALA A 410 -24.36 6.75 12.76
N GLY A 411 -24.94 7.37 11.74
CA GLY A 411 -26.14 8.22 11.85
C GLY A 411 -25.94 9.46 12.72
N VAL A 412 -24.73 9.99 12.78
CA VAL A 412 -24.43 11.21 13.56
C VAL A 412 -25.13 12.40 12.91
N PRO A 413 -25.75 13.33 13.68
CA PRO A 413 -26.28 14.58 13.12
C PRO A 413 -25.23 15.30 12.28
N ASP A 414 -25.61 15.88 11.14
CA ASP A 414 -24.74 16.54 10.16
C ASP A 414 -23.64 15.66 9.53
N ALA A 415 -23.76 14.33 9.62
CA ALA A 415 -22.79 13.38 9.09
C ALA A 415 -22.56 13.54 7.59
N GLN A 416 -23.62 13.73 6.80
CA GLN A 416 -23.53 13.93 5.35
C GLN A 416 -22.71 15.16 5.02
N ARG A 417 -22.94 16.27 5.71
CA ARG A 417 -22.16 17.50 5.53
C ARG A 417 -20.70 17.31 5.90
N ALA A 418 -20.41 16.56 6.97
CA ALA A 418 -19.04 16.23 7.34
C ALA A 418 -18.35 15.39 6.26
N TYR A 419 -19.06 14.43 5.66
CA TYR A 419 -18.56 13.60 4.57
C TYR A 419 -18.22 14.44 3.33
N GLU A 420 -19.08 15.36 2.94
CA GLU A 420 -18.84 16.30 1.84
C GLU A 420 -17.61 17.20 2.09
N ILE A 421 -17.45 17.71 3.34
CA ILE A 421 -16.26 18.49 3.73
C ILE A 421 -14.99 17.64 3.59
N ILE A 422 -15.01 16.39 4.07
CA ILE A 422 -13.88 15.46 3.97
C ILE A 422 -13.52 15.25 2.50
N PHE A 423 -14.51 15.00 1.64
CA PHE A 423 -14.30 14.83 0.21
C PHE A 423 -13.61 16.04 -0.42
N VAL A 424 -14.09 17.26 -0.13
CA VAL A 424 -13.47 18.49 -0.65
C VAL A 424 -12.01 18.63 -0.22
N VAL A 425 -11.72 18.36 1.06
CA VAL A 425 -10.34 18.40 1.57
C VAL A 425 -9.45 17.39 0.86
N VAL A 426 -9.92 16.15 0.67
CA VAL A 426 -9.19 15.10 -0.03
C VAL A 426 -9.00 15.45 -1.50
N ALA A 427 -10.08 15.85 -2.19
CA ALA A 427 -10.01 16.23 -3.60
C ALA A 427 -9.01 17.38 -3.83
N PHE A 428 -9.06 18.42 -2.99
CA PHE A 428 -8.09 19.53 -3.04
C PHE A 428 -6.67 19.04 -2.77
N SER A 429 -6.48 18.21 -1.75
CA SER A 429 -5.16 17.67 -1.40
C SER A 429 -4.58 16.84 -2.55
N VAL A 430 -5.36 15.92 -3.11
CA VAL A 430 -4.86 15.03 -4.17
C VAL A 430 -4.65 15.79 -5.48
N VAL A 431 -5.60 16.64 -5.89
CA VAL A 431 -5.53 17.38 -7.16
C VAL A 431 -4.50 18.51 -7.10
N VAL A 432 -4.59 19.40 -6.11
CA VAL A 432 -3.75 20.61 -6.07
C VAL A 432 -2.39 20.31 -5.45
N GLN A 433 -2.40 19.77 -4.23
CA GLN A 433 -1.16 19.53 -3.49
C GLN A 433 -0.36 18.38 -4.11
N GLY A 434 -1.03 17.29 -4.55
CA GLY A 434 -0.42 16.15 -5.20
C GLY A 434 0.25 16.51 -6.52
N SER A 435 -0.40 17.33 -7.37
CA SER A 435 0.17 17.77 -8.65
C SER A 435 1.42 18.66 -8.49
N ALA A 436 1.57 19.33 -7.34
CA ALA A 436 2.74 20.15 -7.04
C ALA A 436 3.96 19.33 -6.58
N VAL A 437 3.79 18.06 -6.18
CA VAL A 437 4.85 17.21 -5.62
C VAL A 437 6.09 17.08 -6.54
N PRO A 438 5.96 16.77 -7.85
CA PRO A 438 7.13 16.62 -8.73
C PRO A 438 7.90 17.92 -8.90
N ILE A 439 7.19 19.05 -9.00
CA ILE A 439 7.79 20.38 -9.15
C ILE A 439 8.55 20.76 -7.89
N LEU A 440 7.94 20.50 -6.73
CA LEU A 440 8.55 20.82 -5.44
C LEU A 440 9.78 19.93 -5.18
N ALA A 441 9.70 18.63 -5.47
CA ALA A 441 10.81 17.72 -5.33
C ALA A 441 12.04 18.14 -6.15
N GLN A 442 11.82 18.63 -7.38
CA GLN A 442 12.87 19.15 -8.25
C GLN A 442 13.44 20.48 -7.73
N ARG A 443 12.58 21.43 -7.33
CA ARG A 443 13.01 22.76 -6.84
C ARG A 443 13.77 22.69 -5.51
N LEU A 444 13.43 21.73 -4.67
CA LEU A 444 14.10 21.53 -3.38
C LEU A 444 15.37 20.68 -3.48
N GLY A 445 15.72 20.19 -4.67
CA GLY A 445 16.96 19.42 -4.89
C GLY A 445 16.99 18.08 -4.15
N LEU A 446 15.84 17.40 -4.00
CA LEU A 446 15.79 16.13 -3.30
C LEU A 446 16.62 15.06 -4.01
N PRO A 447 17.24 14.13 -3.27
CA PRO A 447 17.96 13.01 -3.84
C PRO A 447 16.97 12.01 -4.46
N LEU A 448 16.54 12.28 -5.69
CA LEU A 448 15.65 11.41 -6.45
C LEU A 448 16.47 10.31 -7.13
N ARG A 449 16.23 9.07 -6.77
CA ARG A 449 16.82 7.90 -7.41
C ARG A 449 15.88 7.38 -8.49
N THR A 450 16.34 7.33 -9.74
CA THR A 450 15.58 6.73 -10.82
C THR A 450 15.68 5.21 -10.71
N VAL A 451 14.55 4.54 -10.51
CA VAL A 451 14.47 3.08 -10.55
C VAL A 451 14.21 2.69 -12.01
N ASN A 452 15.22 2.18 -12.68
CA ASN A 452 15.02 1.59 -13.99
C ASN A 452 14.31 0.25 -13.84
N PRO A 453 13.18 0.02 -14.54
CA PRO A 453 12.55 -1.30 -14.56
C PRO A 453 13.60 -2.28 -15.12
N ARG A 454 13.86 -3.31 -14.37
CA ARG A 454 14.79 -4.36 -14.82
C ARG A 454 14.18 -5.01 -16.06
N PRO A 455 14.83 -4.93 -17.23
CA PRO A 455 14.23 -5.41 -18.49
C PRO A 455 14.10 -6.94 -18.55
N TRP A 456 14.74 -7.65 -17.62
CA TRP A 456 14.68 -9.11 -17.49
C TRP A 456 14.96 -9.51 -16.03
N THR A 457 14.36 -10.59 -15.61
CA THR A 457 14.65 -11.26 -14.34
C THR A 457 15.08 -12.69 -14.66
N MET A 458 16.20 -13.12 -14.09
CA MET A 458 16.56 -14.53 -14.11
C MET A 458 15.76 -15.22 -12.98
N ASN A 459 14.84 -16.12 -13.32
CA ASN A 459 14.14 -16.94 -12.37
C ASN A 459 15.04 -18.13 -11.97
N ALA A 460 16.04 -17.88 -11.14
CA ALA A 460 16.66 -18.94 -10.37
C ALA A 460 15.75 -19.20 -9.17
N ARG A 461 15.16 -20.38 -9.10
CA ARG A 461 14.35 -20.80 -7.95
C ARG A 461 15.29 -21.31 -6.88
N PHE A 462 15.51 -20.50 -5.86
CA PHE A 462 16.12 -20.92 -4.61
C PHE A 462 15.00 -21.08 -3.58
N GLU A 463 15.09 -22.06 -2.69
CA GLU A 463 14.18 -22.18 -1.55
C GLU A 463 14.26 -20.95 -0.64
N GLU A 464 15.46 -20.36 -0.52
CA GLU A 464 15.68 -19.04 0.10
C GLU A 464 16.52 -18.20 -0.86
N GLU A 465 16.21 -16.90 -1.01
CA GLU A 465 17.00 -15.98 -1.84
C GLU A 465 18.39 -15.81 -1.22
N PRO A 466 19.49 -16.21 -1.90
CA PRO A 466 20.81 -16.11 -1.31
C PRO A 466 21.16 -14.63 -1.11
N GLU A 467 21.45 -14.22 0.13
CA GLU A 467 21.92 -12.86 0.44
C GLU A 467 23.23 -12.51 -0.29
N SER A 468 23.93 -13.52 -0.76
CA SER A 468 25.23 -13.42 -1.41
C SER A 468 25.17 -13.21 -2.94
N LEU A 469 23.97 -13.26 -3.58
CA LEU A 469 23.86 -13.04 -5.02
C LEU A 469 23.57 -11.56 -5.33
N HIS A 470 24.53 -10.91 -5.97
CA HIS A 470 24.46 -9.50 -6.33
C HIS A 470 24.54 -9.31 -7.85
N ARG A 471 23.83 -8.30 -8.34
CA ARG A 471 23.89 -7.89 -9.75
C ARG A 471 24.60 -6.57 -9.86
N PHE A 472 25.63 -6.54 -10.72
CA PHE A 472 26.37 -5.34 -11.03
C PHE A 472 26.35 -5.06 -12.54
N THR A 473 26.47 -3.78 -12.90
CA THR A 473 26.73 -3.35 -14.28
C THR A 473 28.16 -2.84 -14.33
N VAL A 474 28.95 -3.33 -15.26
CA VAL A 474 30.32 -2.88 -15.47
C VAL A 474 30.28 -1.43 -15.98
N ALA A 475 30.77 -0.50 -15.16
CA ALA A 475 30.89 0.89 -15.58
C ALA A 475 32.13 1.07 -16.45
N ALA A 476 32.07 1.98 -17.42
CA ALA A 476 33.23 2.31 -18.26
C ALA A 476 34.37 2.86 -17.39
N GLY A 477 35.57 2.31 -17.53
CA GLY A 477 36.75 2.70 -16.75
C GLY A 477 36.76 2.17 -15.30
N SER A 478 35.83 1.28 -14.92
CA SER A 478 35.91 0.56 -13.65
C SER A 478 36.98 -0.51 -13.66
N THR A 479 37.42 -0.99 -12.51
CA THR A 479 38.41 -2.08 -12.38
C THR A 479 37.97 -3.35 -13.12
N ALA A 480 36.64 -3.59 -13.19
CA ALA A 480 36.07 -4.73 -13.90
C ALA A 480 36.08 -4.56 -15.44
N ASP A 481 36.17 -3.33 -15.96
CA ASP A 481 36.17 -3.08 -17.40
C ASP A 481 37.47 -3.56 -18.06
N GLY A 482 37.39 -4.55 -18.94
CA GLY A 482 38.54 -5.21 -19.58
C GLY A 482 39.16 -6.33 -18.75
N ALA A 483 38.79 -6.51 -17.49
CA ALA A 483 39.32 -7.58 -16.65
C ALA A 483 38.78 -8.96 -17.11
N THR A 484 39.57 -10.01 -16.90
CA THR A 484 39.11 -11.39 -17.08
C THR A 484 38.35 -11.87 -15.86
N VAL A 485 37.46 -12.85 -16.04
CA VAL A 485 36.74 -13.48 -14.92
C VAL A 485 37.70 -14.06 -13.91
N ALA A 486 38.76 -14.74 -14.36
CA ALA A 486 39.80 -15.26 -13.47
C ALA A 486 40.54 -14.16 -12.68
N GLY A 487 40.73 -12.98 -13.28
CA GLY A 487 41.39 -11.85 -12.61
C GLY A 487 40.52 -11.15 -11.56
N LEU A 488 39.21 -11.33 -11.62
CA LEU A 488 38.26 -10.78 -10.63
C LEU A 488 37.86 -11.83 -9.60
N SER A 489 37.88 -13.13 -9.95
CA SER A 489 37.47 -14.20 -9.05
C SER A 489 38.46 -14.33 -7.90
N SER A 490 37.95 -14.30 -6.68
CA SER A 490 38.69 -14.54 -5.43
C SER A 490 37.91 -15.55 -4.58
N GLU A 491 38.46 -15.93 -3.44
CA GLU A 491 37.73 -16.81 -2.50
C GLU A 491 36.38 -16.23 -2.08
N ASP A 492 36.23 -14.90 -2.13
CA ASP A 492 35.02 -14.17 -1.67
C ASP A 492 34.15 -13.68 -2.84
N LEU A 493 34.51 -13.96 -4.11
CA LEU A 493 33.81 -13.46 -5.28
C LEU A 493 33.79 -14.48 -6.41
N TRP A 494 32.58 -14.85 -6.85
CA TRP A 494 32.33 -15.71 -7.99
C TRP A 494 31.43 -15.07 -9.02
N VAL A 495 31.87 -14.93 -10.24
CA VAL A 495 31.06 -14.48 -11.38
C VAL A 495 30.25 -15.65 -11.92
N SER A 496 28.94 -15.60 -11.74
CA SER A 496 28.03 -16.71 -12.11
C SER A 496 27.46 -16.56 -13.52
N VAL A 497 27.09 -15.33 -13.93
CA VAL A 497 26.42 -15.05 -15.20
C VAL A 497 26.88 -13.71 -15.75
N ILE A 498 27.13 -13.66 -17.04
CA ILE A 498 27.44 -12.42 -17.78
C ILE A 498 26.38 -12.24 -18.86
N ILE A 499 25.79 -11.05 -18.93
CA ILE A 499 24.84 -10.67 -19.97
C ILE A 499 25.39 -9.45 -20.69
N ARG A 500 25.59 -9.60 -21.97
CA ARG A 500 26.11 -8.57 -22.88
C ARG A 500 25.06 -8.23 -23.92
N ARG A 501 24.57 -6.97 -23.92
CA ARG A 501 23.53 -6.51 -24.86
C ARG A 501 22.30 -7.44 -24.90
N GLY A 502 21.86 -7.92 -23.73
CA GLY A 502 20.70 -8.80 -23.60
C GLY A 502 20.92 -10.27 -23.97
N ARG A 503 22.17 -10.71 -24.26
CA ARG A 503 22.51 -12.11 -24.54
C ARG A 503 23.42 -12.68 -23.48
N LEU A 504 23.21 -13.94 -23.12
CA LEU A 504 24.08 -14.67 -22.22
C LEU A 504 25.45 -14.88 -22.88
N VAL A 505 26.51 -14.61 -22.13
CA VAL A 505 27.91 -14.90 -22.52
C VAL A 505 28.38 -16.09 -21.70
N THR A 506 29.04 -17.05 -22.35
CA THR A 506 29.61 -18.19 -21.64
C THR A 506 30.68 -17.67 -20.67
N VAL A 507 30.56 -18.05 -19.40
CA VAL A 507 31.51 -17.66 -18.36
C VAL A 507 32.65 -18.67 -18.34
N THR A 508 33.83 -18.25 -18.83
CA THR A 508 35.09 -18.99 -18.72
C THR A 508 36.10 -18.12 -17.97
N PRO A 509 37.19 -18.70 -17.42
CA PRO A 509 38.21 -17.93 -16.74
C PRO A 509 38.80 -16.79 -17.60
N GLU A 510 38.86 -16.98 -18.92
CA GLU A 510 39.43 -16.06 -19.92
C GLU A 510 38.39 -15.02 -20.40
N THR A 511 37.11 -15.18 -20.07
CA THR A 511 36.05 -14.25 -20.48
C THR A 511 36.35 -12.85 -19.96
N ARG A 512 36.52 -11.89 -20.88
CA ARG A 512 36.72 -10.48 -20.53
C ARG A 512 35.42 -9.76 -20.38
N LEU A 513 35.25 -9.06 -19.26
CA LEU A 513 34.15 -8.14 -19.02
C LEU A 513 34.32 -6.88 -19.86
N ARG A 514 33.22 -6.28 -20.27
CA ARG A 514 33.18 -5.03 -21.05
C ARG A 514 32.21 -4.06 -20.40
N SER A 515 32.49 -2.78 -20.57
CA SER A 515 31.54 -1.74 -20.15
C SER A 515 30.14 -2.01 -20.68
N GLY A 516 29.13 -1.90 -19.79
CA GLY A 516 27.71 -2.21 -20.06
C GLY A 516 27.34 -3.68 -19.89
N ASP A 517 28.30 -4.58 -19.58
CA ASP A 517 27.94 -5.95 -19.21
C ASP A 517 27.20 -5.97 -17.87
N GLU A 518 26.16 -6.76 -17.79
CA GLU A 518 25.49 -7.06 -16.53
C GLU A 518 26.01 -8.38 -16.00
N VAL A 519 26.50 -8.35 -14.77
CA VAL A 519 27.18 -9.47 -14.14
C VAL A 519 26.46 -9.87 -12.87
N LEU A 520 26.13 -11.15 -12.74
CA LEU A 520 25.63 -11.75 -11.50
C LEU A 520 26.82 -12.35 -10.76
N VAL A 521 27.02 -11.89 -9.54
CA VAL A 521 28.16 -12.22 -8.70
C VAL A 521 27.68 -12.77 -7.38
N LEU A 522 28.19 -13.94 -6.99
CA LEU A 522 28.12 -14.43 -5.63
C LEU A 522 29.26 -13.79 -4.83
N ALA A 523 28.91 -13.07 -3.77
CA ALA A 523 29.90 -12.45 -2.88
C ALA A 523 29.43 -12.57 -1.44
N GLU A 524 30.37 -12.76 -0.50
CA GLU A 524 30.02 -12.74 0.92
C GLU A 524 29.42 -11.38 1.34
N PRO A 525 28.46 -11.36 2.25
CA PRO A 525 27.85 -10.11 2.72
C PRO A 525 28.84 -9.08 3.24
N ALA A 526 29.93 -9.53 3.84
CA ALA A 526 31.02 -8.68 4.31
C ALA A 526 31.83 -8.05 3.17
N ALA A 527 31.94 -8.72 2.02
CA ALA A 527 32.71 -8.28 0.86
C ALA A 527 31.90 -7.45 -0.14
N THR A 528 30.56 -7.35 0.03
CA THR A 528 29.66 -6.71 -0.95
C THR A 528 30.06 -5.28 -1.31
N ALA A 529 30.52 -4.49 -0.34
CA ALA A 529 30.92 -3.10 -0.57
C ALA A 529 32.22 -3.03 -1.42
N VAL A 530 33.17 -3.91 -1.17
CA VAL A 530 34.45 -4.01 -1.92
C VAL A 530 34.18 -4.50 -3.34
N VAL A 531 33.31 -5.51 -3.45
CA VAL A 531 32.91 -6.06 -4.76
C VAL A 531 32.17 -4.99 -5.58
N ALA A 532 31.27 -4.22 -4.97
CA ALA A 532 30.56 -3.14 -5.65
C ALA A 532 31.52 -2.06 -6.20
N ALA A 533 32.63 -1.80 -5.53
CA ALA A 533 33.62 -0.83 -5.96
C ALA A 533 34.37 -1.29 -7.24
N LEU A 534 34.55 -2.60 -7.46
CA LEU A 534 35.17 -3.13 -8.67
C LEU A 534 34.40 -2.80 -9.95
N PHE A 535 33.07 -2.65 -9.84
CA PHE A 535 32.14 -2.42 -10.95
C PHE A 535 31.76 -0.93 -11.14
N ARG A 536 32.24 -0.03 -10.26
CA ARG A 536 31.97 1.41 -10.30
C ARG A 536 33.20 2.22 -10.67
N THR A 537 32.97 3.45 -11.12
CA THR A 537 34.05 4.41 -11.48
C THR A 537 34.66 5.15 -10.30
N ASP A 538 34.05 5.10 -9.10
CA ASP A 538 34.59 5.70 -7.88
C ASP A 538 35.38 4.65 -7.07
N PRO A 539 36.71 4.65 -7.06
CA PRO A 539 37.47 3.74 -6.23
C PRO A 539 37.36 4.14 -4.76
N LEU A 540 36.91 3.21 -3.91
CA LEU A 540 37.13 3.32 -2.46
C LEU A 540 38.64 3.42 -2.23
N GLY A 541 39.09 4.45 -1.52
CA GLY A 541 40.49 4.70 -1.24
C GLY A 541 41.24 3.47 -0.65
N PRO A 542 42.59 3.44 -0.67
CA PRO A 542 43.42 2.25 -0.48
C PRO A 542 43.34 1.55 0.89
N HIS A 543 42.52 2.04 1.82
CA HIS A 543 42.38 1.48 3.19
C HIS A 543 41.33 0.39 3.37
N ALA A 544 40.55 0.01 2.33
CA ALA A 544 39.47 -0.99 2.45
C ALA A 544 39.96 -2.46 2.29
N LEU A 545 41.21 -2.67 1.85
CA LEU A 545 41.73 -4.01 1.49
C LEU A 545 42.46 -4.75 2.62
N SER A 546 42.56 -4.19 3.84
CA SER A 546 43.45 -4.72 4.90
C SER A 546 42.80 -5.55 6.01
N ARG A 547 41.50 -5.91 5.92
CA ARG A 547 40.86 -6.79 6.92
C ARG A 547 40.47 -8.13 6.31
N GLY A 548 41.29 -9.16 6.59
CA GLY A 548 41.06 -10.54 6.16
C GLY A 548 39.83 -11.19 6.86
N PRO A 549 39.26 -12.25 6.24
CA PRO A 549 37.97 -12.84 6.62
C PRO A 549 38.06 -13.76 7.82
N THR A 550 36.97 -13.81 8.58
CA THR A 550 36.76 -14.73 9.71
C THR A 550 36.31 -16.13 9.25
N ALA A 551 36.70 -17.14 10.02
CA ALA A 551 36.67 -18.57 9.68
C ALA A 551 35.31 -19.24 9.39
N THR A 552 34.22 -18.51 9.36
CA THR A 552 32.86 -19.09 9.23
C THR A 552 32.39 -19.26 7.77
N GLY A 553 33.03 -18.63 6.80
CA GLY A 553 32.64 -18.64 5.37
C GLY A 553 33.01 -19.90 4.59
N ARG A 554 33.95 -20.70 5.09
CA ARG A 554 34.50 -21.83 4.32
C ARG A 554 33.52 -22.98 3.98
N ARG A 555 32.38 -23.07 4.64
CA ARG A 555 31.43 -24.19 4.43
C ARG A 555 30.46 -23.98 3.25
N TYR A 556 30.13 -22.75 2.90
CA TYR A 556 29.12 -22.46 1.87
C TYR A 556 29.68 -22.58 0.43
N PHE A 557 30.92 -22.22 0.19
CA PHE A 557 31.53 -22.26 -1.15
C PHE A 557 31.76 -23.70 -1.64
N ARG A 558 32.07 -24.64 -0.76
CA ARG A 558 32.27 -26.05 -1.12
C ARG A 558 31.01 -26.76 -1.64
N SER A 559 29.83 -26.33 -1.21
CA SER A 559 28.56 -26.90 -1.69
C SER A 559 28.14 -26.34 -3.06
N ALA A 560 28.47 -25.09 -3.36
CA ALA A 560 28.12 -24.47 -4.64
C ALA A 560 29.00 -24.97 -5.79
N SER A 561 30.31 -25.21 -5.56
CA SER A 561 31.20 -25.78 -6.57
C SER A 561 30.79 -27.19 -7.00
N LEU A 562 30.38 -28.03 -6.06
CA LEU A 562 29.91 -29.41 -6.32
C LEU A 562 28.58 -29.46 -7.08
N TRP A 563 27.77 -28.41 -7.00
CA TRP A 563 26.48 -28.33 -7.69
C TRP A 563 26.67 -27.90 -9.16
N PHE A 564 27.62 -26.99 -9.44
CA PHE A 564 27.95 -26.55 -10.81
C PHE A 564 28.74 -27.59 -11.61
N GLU A 565 29.60 -28.39 -10.98
CA GLU A 565 30.30 -29.52 -11.65
C GLU A 565 29.30 -30.60 -12.15
N ARG A 566 28.13 -30.75 -11.54
CA ARG A 566 27.11 -31.68 -12.01
C ARG A 566 26.26 -31.15 -13.19
N LEU A 567 26.34 -29.87 -13.51
CA LEU A 567 25.57 -29.23 -14.60
C LEU A 567 26.44 -28.95 -15.84
N ALA A 568 27.74 -29.21 -15.81
CA ALA A 568 28.56 -29.19 -16.99
C ALA A 568 28.18 -30.39 -17.86
N PRO A 569 27.78 -30.22 -19.15
CA PRO A 569 27.54 -31.34 -20.04
C PRO A 569 28.82 -32.12 -20.21
N GLY A 570 28.76 -33.43 -19.86
CA GLY A 570 29.88 -34.33 -19.98
C GLY A 570 30.51 -34.27 -21.37
N GLY A 571 31.77 -33.93 -21.40
CA GLY A 571 32.61 -34.09 -22.56
C GLY A 571 32.70 -35.57 -22.91
N SER A 572 32.34 -35.88 -24.12
CA SER A 572 32.44 -37.16 -24.80
C SER A 572 33.82 -37.79 -24.69
N GLN A 573 33.86 -39.04 -24.25
CA GLN A 573 34.60 -40.06 -24.92
C GLN A 573 33.64 -41.12 -25.42
#